data_aa25fca9b6ec850b3bb0e35a9f8014e7
#
_entry.id   aa25fca9b6ec850b3bb0e35a9f8014e7
#
_cell.length_a   1.000
_cell.length_b   1.000
_cell.length_c   1.000
_cell.angle_alpha   90.00
_cell.angle_beta   90.00
_cell.angle_gamma   90.00
#
_symmetry.space_group_name_H-M   'P 1'
#
loop_
_entity.id
_entity.type
_entity.pdbx_description
1 polymer ?
#
loop_
_entity_poly.entity_id
_entity_poly.type
_entity_poly.pdbx_seq_one_letter_code
_entity_poly.pdbx_strand_id
1 'polypeptide(L)'
;MFWRGGQHTPEEGVEEAREEPAGPIRVERDAPRPSTILRVAGELEVRGGTILELFKEIESPLGRVVMPIHFRQDDEDFLVEVATEPWDGRRANEAIDRAAIVRSSEYARAGLEILSGYPVPPAVEFFFGRSPAALLQLDLARLTPDMPEVAAGVFREVGSQRWGVDLDYEPEYLPLVEELLLAVLEVDEGTPYLSDGLVAGLGCFLGETIRRNVTPPGVWRPPEEWGEGPVIEARDFVLDPVGKARAFLELGPGQSLSFYAGYALQQFSDKPENRSSKPRRSQA
;
A
#
# COMPACT_ATOMS: atom_id res chain seq x y z
N MET A 1 -15.59 5.06 -68.10
CA MET A 1 -15.69 3.60 -67.97
C MET A 1 -15.61 3.21 -66.53
N PHE A 2 -16.64 2.54 -66.06
CA PHE A 2 -16.94 2.21 -64.65
C PHE A 2 -15.92 1.28 -64.02
N TRP A 3 -15.66 1.40 -62.69
CA TRP A 3 -15.83 0.31 -61.71
C TRP A 3 -15.91 0.84 -60.29
N ARG A 4 -17.06 0.54 -59.65
CA ARG A 4 -17.31 0.63 -58.20
C ARG A 4 -16.81 -0.66 -57.58
N GLY A 5 -16.10 -0.58 -56.51
CA GLY A 5 -15.81 -1.69 -55.63
C GLY A 5 -16.00 -1.23 -54.19
N GLY A 6 -17.18 -1.52 -53.60
CA GLY A 6 -17.42 -1.33 -52.17
C GLY A 6 -16.70 -2.44 -51.43
N GLN A 7 -15.90 -2.07 -50.45
CA GLN A 7 -15.40 -2.99 -49.44
C GLN A 7 -16.21 -2.78 -48.16
N HIS A 8 -17.01 -3.78 -47.82
CA HIS A 8 -17.57 -3.99 -46.51
C HIS A 8 -16.40 -4.31 -45.55
N THR A 9 -16.15 -3.47 -44.57
CA THR A 9 -15.40 -3.81 -43.38
C THR A 9 -16.40 -4.43 -42.38
N PRO A 10 -16.14 -5.63 -41.84
CA PRO A 10 -16.90 -6.14 -40.72
C PRO A 10 -16.51 -5.34 -39.48
N GLU A 11 -17.50 -4.78 -38.81
CA GLU A 11 -17.37 -4.29 -37.45
C GLU A 11 -17.05 -5.51 -36.56
N GLU A 12 -15.78 -5.69 -36.21
CA GLU A 12 -15.39 -6.56 -35.09
C GLU A 12 -15.89 -5.90 -33.81
N GLY A 13 -16.98 -6.46 -33.28
CA GLY A 13 -17.45 -6.15 -31.94
C GLY A 13 -16.34 -6.48 -30.94
N VAL A 14 -15.70 -5.46 -30.41
CA VAL A 14 -14.86 -5.58 -29.22
C VAL A 14 -15.82 -5.89 -28.07
N GLU A 15 -15.95 -7.17 -27.76
CA GLU A 15 -16.57 -7.64 -26.54
C GLU A 15 -15.69 -7.13 -25.37
N GLU A 16 -16.09 -6.04 -24.74
CA GLU A 16 -15.50 -5.58 -23.48
C GLU A 16 -15.59 -6.73 -22.49
N ALA A 17 -14.46 -7.41 -22.29
CA ALA A 17 -14.30 -8.37 -21.20
C ALA A 17 -14.55 -7.60 -19.89
N ARG A 18 -15.76 -7.75 -19.35
CA ARG A 18 -16.04 -7.33 -17.97
C ARG A 18 -15.12 -8.15 -17.09
N GLU A 19 -14.09 -7.50 -16.54
CA GLU A 19 -13.32 -8.07 -15.43
C GLU A 19 -14.31 -8.39 -14.31
N GLU A 20 -14.54 -9.67 -14.08
CA GLU A 20 -15.25 -10.12 -12.89
C GLU A 20 -14.46 -9.63 -11.68
N PRO A 21 -15.12 -9.08 -10.64
CA PRO A 21 -14.44 -8.67 -9.41
C PRO A 21 -13.65 -9.86 -8.89
N ALA A 22 -12.36 -9.65 -8.62
CA ALA A 22 -11.46 -10.68 -8.11
C ALA A 22 -12.15 -11.39 -6.95
N GLY A 23 -12.49 -12.65 -7.15
CA GLY A 23 -13.13 -13.48 -6.13
C GLY A 23 -12.21 -13.62 -4.90
N PRO A 24 -12.74 -14.05 -3.75
CA PRO A 24 -11.96 -14.20 -2.54
C PRO A 24 -10.72 -15.07 -2.80
N ILE A 25 -9.56 -14.64 -2.31
CA ILE A 25 -8.29 -15.35 -2.46
C ILE A 25 -8.46 -16.75 -1.86
N ARG A 26 -8.38 -17.78 -2.68
CA ARG A 26 -8.36 -19.17 -2.24
C ARG A 26 -6.94 -19.71 -2.27
N VAL A 27 -6.32 -19.78 -1.10
CA VAL A 27 -4.99 -20.39 -0.92
C VAL A 27 -5.20 -21.85 -0.51
N GLU A 28 -5.41 -22.73 -1.47
CA GLU A 28 -5.79 -24.13 -1.21
C GLU A 28 -4.75 -25.20 -1.63
N ARG A 29 -3.56 -24.84 -2.12
CA ARG A 29 -2.64 -25.84 -2.67
C ARG A 29 -1.26 -25.76 -2.03
N ASP A 30 -0.80 -26.89 -1.56
CA ASP A 30 0.49 -27.19 -0.92
C ASP A 30 0.53 -27.01 0.61
N ALA A 31 -0.54 -27.46 1.30
CA ALA A 31 -0.44 -27.62 2.75
C ALA A 31 0.70 -28.59 3.11
N PRO A 32 1.58 -28.24 4.06
CA PRO A 32 2.66 -29.11 4.50
C PRO A 32 2.09 -30.48 4.93
N ARG A 33 2.87 -31.54 4.74
CA ARG A 33 2.42 -32.89 5.13
C ARG A 33 2.04 -32.90 6.61
N PRO A 34 0.91 -33.52 7.01
CA PRO A 34 0.49 -33.55 8.40
C PRO A 34 1.58 -34.04 9.38
N SER A 35 2.41 -34.97 8.96
CA SER A 35 3.54 -35.48 9.75
C SER A 35 4.61 -34.42 10.04
N THR A 36 4.86 -33.49 9.12
CA THR A 36 5.77 -32.39 9.33
C THR A 36 5.18 -31.38 10.31
N ILE A 37 3.90 -31.05 10.18
CA ILE A 37 3.21 -30.14 11.11
C ILE A 37 3.23 -30.70 12.54
N LEU A 38 2.93 -31.98 12.72
CA LEU A 38 2.96 -32.63 14.03
C LEU A 38 4.36 -32.63 14.65
N ARG A 39 5.42 -32.83 13.87
CA ARG A 39 6.79 -32.74 14.35
C ARG A 39 7.13 -31.33 14.81
N VAL A 40 6.79 -30.32 14.01
CA VAL A 40 7.03 -28.91 14.36
C VAL A 40 6.23 -28.53 15.60
N ALA A 41 4.97 -28.93 15.71
CA ALA A 41 4.16 -28.70 16.92
C ALA A 41 4.82 -29.26 18.16
N GLY A 42 5.32 -30.51 18.11
CA GLY A 42 6.07 -31.12 19.23
C GLY A 42 7.36 -30.36 19.57
N GLU A 43 8.07 -29.81 18.61
CA GLU A 43 9.24 -28.95 18.86
C GLU A 43 8.86 -27.63 19.58
N LEU A 44 7.72 -27.03 19.21
CA LEU A 44 7.20 -25.83 19.88
C LEU A 44 6.78 -26.12 21.32
N GLU A 45 6.14 -27.25 21.59
CA GLU A 45 5.78 -27.67 22.96
C GLU A 45 7.04 -27.88 23.84
N VAL A 46 8.09 -28.49 23.29
CA VAL A 46 9.37 -28.65 23.99
C VAL A 46 10.00 -27.29 24.35
N ARG A 47 9.75 -26.25 23.55
CA ARG A 47 10.20 -24.87 23.81
C ARG A 47 9.29 -24.10 24.78
N GLY A 48 8.26 -24.75 25.33
CA GLY A 48 7.35 -24.13 26.31
C GLY A 48 6.08 -23.52 25.69
N GLY A 49 5.85 -23.72 24.41
CA GLY A 49 4.59 -23.33 23.77
C GLY A 49 3.46 -24.31 24.09
N THR A 50 2.23 -23.82 24.06
CA THR A 50 1.02 -24.64 24.18
C THR A 50 0.30 -24.63 22.83
N ILE A 51 0.17 -25.78 22.19
CA ILE A 51 -0.57 -25.89 20.93
C ILE A 51 -2.06 -25.72 21.21
N LEU A 52 -2.67 -24.73 20.59
CA LEU A 52 -4.10 -24.44 20.72
C LEU A 52 -4.89 -25.17 19.63
N GLU A 53 -4.42 -25.12 18.40
CA GLU A 53 -5.09 -25.74 17.24
C GLU A 53 -4.09 -26.05 16.12
N LEU A 54 -4.31 -27.15 15.42
CA LEU A 54 -3.63 -27.47 14.18
C LEU A 54 -4.58 -27.23 13.01
N PHE A 55 -4.04 -26.68 11.91
CA PHE A 55 -4.82 -26.31 10.73
C PHE A 55 -5.94 -25.32 11.03
N LYS A 56 -5.59 -24.25 11.75
CA LYS A 56 -6.51 -23.19 12.14
C LYS A 56 -7.07 -22.49 10.90
N GLU A 57 -8.39 -22.60 10.71
CA GLU A 57 -9.09 -21.77 9.73
C GLU A 57 -9.28 -20.34 10.25
N ILE A 58 -8.96 -19.38 9.39
CA ILE A 58 -9.09 -17.96 9.68
C ILE A 58 -9.87 -17.32 8.54
N GLU A 59 -10.93 -16.62 8.88
CA GLU A 59 -11.75 -15.84 7.95
C GLU A 59 -11.52 -14.35 8.18
N SER A 60 -11.49 -13.59 7.10
CA SER A 60 -11.40 -12.14 7.13
C SER A 60 -12.14 -11.54 5.92
N PRO A 61 -12.34 -10.23 5.87
CA PRO A 61 -12.85 -9.55 4.66
C PRO A 61 -11.98 -9.80 3.41
N LEU A 62 -10.71 -10.16 3.60
CA LEU A 62 -9.75 -10.43 2.53
C LEU A 62 -9.86 -11.85 1.96
N GLY A 63 -10.48 -12.76 2.68
CA GLY A 63 -10.62 -14.16 2.28
C GLY A 63 -10.47 -15.12 3.44
N ARG A 64 -10.20 -16.38 3.11
CA ARG A 64 -10.00 -17.46 4.07
C ARG A 64 -8.62 -18.06 3.90
N VAL A 65 -7.98 -18.39 5.03
CA VAL A 65 -6.69 -19.07 5.07
C VAL A 65 -6.69 -20.16 6.13
N VAL A 66 -5.88 -21.19 5.93
CA VAL A 66 -5.57 -22.21 6.95
C VAL A 66 -4.13 -22.01 7.38
N MET A 67 -3.94 -21.65 8.66
CA MET A 67 -2.61 -21.59 9.27
C MET A 67 -2.26 -22.96 9.85
N PRO A 68 -1.07 -23.50 9.53
CA PRO A 68 -0.68 -24.84 9.96
C PRO A 68 -0.73 -25.07 11.47
N ILE A 69 -0.28 -24.11 12.26
CA ILE A 69 -0.21 -24.21 13.72
C ILE A 69 -0.66 -22.90 14.36
N HIS A 70 -1.54 -23.01 15.36
CA HIS A 70 -1.86 -21.95 16.31
C HIS A 70 -1.38 -22.38 17.70
N PHE A 71 -0.47 -21.62 18.28
CA PHE A 71 0.05 -21.92 19.61
C PHE A 71 0.11 -20.66 20.48
N ARG A 72 0.27 -20.86 21.79
CA ARG A 72 0.44 -19.79 22.79
C ARG A 72 1.75 -19.97 23.52
N GLN A 73 2.47 -18.88 23.68
CA GLN A 73 3.68 -18.83 24.51
C GLN A 73 3.73 -17.49 25.24
N ASP A 74 4.03 -17.51 26.54
CA ASP A 74 4.11 -16.30 27.38
C ASP A 74 2.85 -15.40 27.29
N ASP A 75 1.65 -16.02 27.27
CA ASP A 75 0.34 -15.40 27.11
C ASP A 75 0.09 -14.69 25.76
N GLU A 76 0.98 -14.87 24.80
CA GLU A 76 0.81 -14.37 23.45
C GLU A 76 0.42 -15.50 22.46
N ASP A 77 -0.52 -15.21 21.57
CA ASP A 77 -0.93 -16.12 20.51
C ASP A 77 -0.01 -15.97 19.28
N PHE A 78 0.34 -17.10 18.70
CA PHE A 78 1.18 -17.20 17.52
C PHE A 78 0.53 -18.07 16.45
N LEU A 79 0.64 -17.66 15.21
CA LEU A 79 0.26 -18.43 14.03
C LEU A 79 1.51 -18.72 13.21
N VAL A 80 1.71 -19.98 12.85
CA VAL A 80 2.95 -20.43 12.23
C VAL A 80 2.71 -20.86 10.80
N GLU A 81 3.47 -20.28 9.89
CA GLU A 81 3.65 -20.79 8.53
C GLU A 81 4.77 -21.83 8.51
N VAL A 82 4.56 -22.95 7.85
CA VAL A 82 5.57 -24.02 7.75
C VAL A 82 5.93 -24.23 6.28
N ALA A 83 7.14 -23.85 5.91
CA ALA A 83 7.65 -24.05 4.56
C ALA A 83 8.52 -25.30 4.47
N THR A 84 8.04 -26.31 3.77
CA THR A 84 8.69 -27.61 3.58
C THR A 84 9.47 -27.75 2.28
N GLU A 85 9.40 -26.76 1.42
CA GLU A 85 10.05 -26.70 0.11
C GLU A 85 10.72 -25.34 -0.12
N PRO A 86 11.67 -25.24 -1.06
CA PRO A 86 12.32 -23.97 -1.38
C PRO A 86 11.30 -22.89 -1.80
N TRP A 87 11.61 -21.67 -1.40
CA TRP A 87 10.82 -20.51 -1.78
C TRP A 87 10.99 -20.17 -3.26
N ASP A 88 9.88 -19.97 -3.95
CA ASP A 88 9.79 -19.33 -5.25
C ASP A 88 8.87 -18.10 -5.16
N GLY A 89 8.77 -17.32 -6.25
CA GLY A 89 7.95 -16.12 -6.26
C GLY A 89 6.47 -16.37 -5.96
N ARG A 90 5.91 -17.50 -6.39
CA ARG A 90 4.52 -17.87 -6.13
C ARG A 90 4.29 -18.14 -4.63
N ARG A 91 5.15 -18.97 -4.01
CA ARG A 91 5.05 -19.29 -2.58
C ARG A 91 5.28 -18.10 -1.69
N ALA A 92 6.22 -17.22 -2.07
CA ALA A 92 6.45 -15.97 -1.35
C ALA A 92 5.19 -15.09 -1.34
N ASN A 93 4.55 -14.90 -2.50
CA ASN A 93 3.31 -14.14 -2.60
C ASN A 93 2.16 -14.80 -1.83
N GLU A 94 2.00 -16.13 -1.93
CA GLU A 94 0.98 -16.86 -1.16
C GLU A 94 1.17 -16.72 0.36
N ALA A 95 2.40 -16.68 0.85
CA ALA A 95 2.69 -16.46 2.27
C ALA A 95 2.35 -15.01 2.67
N ILE A 96 2.71 -14.03 1.85
CA ILE A 96 2.36 -12.63 2.06
C ILE A 96 0.83 -12.46 2.08
N ASP A 97 0.10 -13.08 1.15
CA ASP A 97 -1.36 -13.07 1.12
C ASP A 97 -1.95 -13.68 2.41
N ARG A 98 -1.38 -14.80 2.89
CA ARG A 98 -1.79 -15.39 4.17
C ARG A 98 -1.57 -14.43 5.34
N ALA A 99 -0.40 -13.79 5.40
CA ALA A 99 -0.13 -12.79 6.44
C ALA A 99 -1.14 -11.64 6.39
N ALA A 100 -1.49 -11.14 5.20
CA ALA A 100 -2.48 -10.09 5.02
C ALA A 100 -3.88 -10.52 5.51
N ILE A 101 -4.33 -11.75 5.17
CA ILE A 101 -5.60 -12.30 5.64
C ILE A 101 -5.62 -12.38 7.18
N VAL A 102 -4.56 -12.92 7.81
CA VAL A 102 -4.47 -13.00 9.27
C VAL A 102 -4.52 -11.61 9.90
N ARG A 103 -3.76 -10.64 9.37
CA ARG A 103 -3.72 -9.27 9.90
C ARG A 103 -5.04 -8.51 9.76
N SER A 104 -5.91 -8.93 8.85
CA SER A 104 -7.27 -8.36 8.67
C SER A 104 -8.37 -9.12 9.40
N SER A 105 -8.02 -10.12 10.22
CA SER A 105 -8.92 -10.96 11.00
C SER A 105 -8.91 -10.60 12.49
N GLU A 106 -9.64 -11.38 13.29
CA GLU A 106 -9.56 -11.31 14.76
C GLU A 106 -8.16 -11.60 15.31
N TYR A 107 -7.30 -12.28 14.52
CA TYR A 107 -5.90 -12.59 14.87
C TYR A 107 -4.91 -11.50 14.45
N ALA A 108 -5.36 -10.29 14.15
CA ALA A 108 -4.50 -9.18 13.72
C ALA A 108 -3.30 -8.91 14.65
N ARG A 109 -3.44 -9.22 15.94
CA ARG A 109 -2.40 -9.01 16.96
C ARG A 109 -1.56 -10.25 17.28
N ALA A 110 -1.91 -11.42 16.73
CA ALA A 110 -1.13 -12.63 16.93
C ALA A 110 0.28 -12.48 16.34
N GLY A 111 1.27 -13.10 16.97
CA GLY A 111 2.58 -13.26 16.36
C GLY A 111 2.46 -14.11 15.09
N LEU A 112 3.15 -13.71 14.02
CA LEU A 112 3.30 -14.55 12.84
C LEU A 112 4.72 -15.06 12.80
N GLU A 113 4.89 -16.37 12.70
CA GLU A 113 6.19 -17.01 12.63
C GLU A 113 6.31 -17.86 11.37
N ILE A 114 7.54 -17.98 10.87
CA ILE A 114 7.85 -18.85 9.73
C ILE A 114 8.85 -19.88 10.22
N LEU A 115 8.49 -21.14 10.09
CA LEU A 115 9.41 -22.25 10.27
C LEU A 115 9.73 -22.86 8.91
N SER A 116 10.96 -22.67 8.46
CA SER A 116 11.40 -23.08 7.13
C SER A 116 12.73 -23.82 7.22
N GLY A 117 12.85 -24.88 6.43
CA GLY A 117 14.14 -25.55 6.18
C GLY A 117 15.01 -24.82 5.14
N TYR A 118 14.54 -23.71 4.59
CA TYR A 118 15.17 -22.94 3.53
C TYR A 118 15.26 -21.48 3.92
N PRO A 119 16.24 -20.71 3.39
CA PRO A 119 16.30 -19.27 3.59
C PRO A 119 14.98 -18.61 3.21
N VAL A 120 14.40 -17.83 4.12
CA VAL A 120 13.15 -17.10 3.89
C VAL A 120 13.46 -15.86 3.05
N PRO A 121 12.68 -15.55 2.02
CA PRO A 121 12.84 -14.30 1.28
C PRO A 121 12.61 -13.08 2.17
N PRO A 122 13.43 -12.01 2.05
CA PRO A 122 13.29 -10.81 2.89
C PRO A 122 11.87 -10.20 2.87
N ALA A 123 11.18 -10.22 1.73
CA ALA A 123 9.80 -9.75 1.65
C ALA A 123 8.84 -10.56 2.54
N VAL A 124 9.01 -11.89 2.59
CA VAL A 124 8.17 -12.76 3.43
C VAL A 124 8.50 -12.54 4.90
N GLU A 125 9.80 -12.48 5.28
CA GLU A 125 10.22 -12.16 6.65
C GLU A 125 9.63 -10.83 7.12
N PHE A 126 9.66 -9.82 6.26
CA PHE A 126 9.11 -8.50 6.54
C PHE A 126 7.62 -8.56 6.89
N PHE A 127 6.78 -9.22 6.07
CA PHE A 127 5.34 -9.31 6.30
C PHE A 127 4.96 -10.21 7.48
N PHE A 128 5.79 -11.16 7.87
CA PHE A 128 5.60 -11.96 9.08
C PHE A 128 6.16 -11.29 10.32
N GLY A 129 7.10 -10.40 10.18
CA GLY A 129 7.71 -9.67 11.27
C GLY A 129 6.72 -8.81 12.06
N ARG A 130 7.11 -8.48 13.30
CA ARG A 130 6.36 -7.57 14.17
C ARG A 130 6.83 -6.11 14.02
N SER A 131 7.62 -5.79 13.01
CA SER A 131 8.11 -4.44 12.84
C SER A 131 6.94 -3.46 12.63
N PRO A 132 7.02 -2.26 13.17
CA PRO A 132 6.04 -1.22 12.91
C PRO A 132 5.85 -0.94 11.42
N ALA A 133 6.91 -1.06 10.63
CA ALA A 133 6.87 -0.90 9.19
C ALA A 133 6.05 -2.00 8.51
N ALA A 134 6.27 -3.27 8.88
CA ALA A 134 5.50 -4.40 8.34
C ALA A 134 4.02 -4.24 8.65
N LEU A 135 3.67 -3.88 9.89
CA LEU A 135 2.28 -3.70 10.29
C LEU A 135 1.60 -2.55 9.53
N LEU A 136 2.29 -1.43 9.39
CA LEU A 136 1.76 -0.29 8.62
C LEU A 136 1.53 -0.68 7.16
N GLN A 137 2.45 -1.39 6.55
CA GLN A 137 2.35 -1.79 5.16
C GLN A 137 1.24 -2.83 4.90
N LEU A 138 1.03 -3.76 5.85
CA LEU A 138 -0.08 -4.70 5.77
C LEU A 138 -1.45 -4.01 5.88
N ASP A 139 -1.59 -3.04 6.78
CA ASP A 139 -2.82 -2.27 6.92
C ASP A 139 -3.16 -1.49 5.63
N LEU A 140 -2.14 -1.07 4.90
CA LEU A 140 -2.28 -0.27 3.68
C LEU A 140 -2.16 -1.09 2.38
N ALA A 141 -1.86 -2.40 2.45
CA ALA A 141 -1.51 -3.24 1.29
C ALA A 141 -2.56 -3.25 0.15
N ARG A 142 -3.82 -2.90 0.48
CA ARG A 142 -4.92 -2.86 -0.50
C ARG A 142 -5.25 -1.47 -1.02
N LEU A 143 -4.56 -0.47 -0.55
CA LEU A 143 -4.78 0.87 -1.08
C LEU A 143 -4.27 0.95 -2.50
N THR A 144 -5.15 1.42 -3.37
CA THR A 144 -4.82 1.80 -4.74
C THR A 144 -5.05 3.29 -4.90
N PRO A 145 -4.36 3.95 -5.80
CA PRO A 145 -4.57 5.37 -6.04
C PRO A 145 -5.82 5.69 -6.85
N ASP A 146 -6.61 4.70 -7.27
CA ASP A 146 -7.77 4.89 -8.15
C ASP A 146 -8.89 5.73 -7.52
N MET A 147 -8.97 5.74 -6.19
CA MET A 147 -9.90 6.56 -5.41
C MET A 147 -9.12 7.42 -4.40
N PRO A 148 -8.47 8.50 -4.86
CA PRO A 148 -7.47 9.20 -4.06
C PRO A 148 -8.00 9.78 -2.74
N GLU A 149 -9.25 10.29 -2.70
CA GLU A 149 -9.84 10.79 -1.45
C GLU A 149 -10.07 9.65 -0.43
N VAL A 150 -10.44 8.45 -0.91
CA VAL A 150 -10.63 7.28 -0.05
C VAL A 150 -9.29 6.77 0.45
N ALA A 151 -8.29 6.64 -0.42
CA ALA A 151 -6.95 6.20 -0.05
C ALA A 151 -6.31 7.16 0.98
N ALA A 152 -6.47 8.46 0.79
CA ALA A 152 -6.03 9.49 1.74
C ALA A 152 -6.73 9.33 3.11
N GLY A 153 -8.04 9.08 3.11
CA GLY A 153 -8.82 8.88 4.32
C GLY A 153 -8.37 7.65 5.11
N VAL A 154 -8.14 6.54 4.43
CA VAL A 154 -7.65 5.30 5.06
C VAL A 154 -6.23 5.49 5.60
N PHE A 155 -5.33 6.12 4.84
CA PHE A 155 -3.97 6.43 5.34
C PHE A 155 -4.02 7.27 6.61
N ARG A 156 -4.84 8.32 6.63
CA ARG A 156 -5.03 9.19 7.80
C ARG A 156 -5.50 8.38 9.02
N GLU A 157 -6.52 7.55 8.84
CA GLU A 157 -7.10 6.76 9.92
C GLU A 157 -6.10 5.73 10.45
N VAL A 158 -5.48 4.95 9.58
CA VAL A 158 -4.47 3.96 9.95
C VAL A 158 -3.28 4.64 10.63
N GLY A 159 -2.77 5.74 10.08
CA GLY A 159 -1.69 6.52 10.67
C GLY A 159 -2.06 7.05 12.06
N SER A 160 -3.25 7.63 12.21
CA SER A 160 -3.73 8.11 13.50
C SER A 160 -3.78 7.00 14.54
N GLN A 161 -4.29 5.83 14.18
CA GLN A 161 -4.37 4.67 15.08
C GLN A 161 -2.99 4.11 15.44
N ARG A 162 -2.07 4.00 14.46
CA ARG A 162 -0.73 3.42 14.65
C ARG A 162 0.19 4.31 15.46
N TRP A 163 0.09 5.61 15.25
CA TRP A 163 0.98 6.59 15.88
C TRP A 163 0.37 7.27 17.10
N GLY A 164 -0.92 7.06 17.37
CA GLY A 164 -1.62 7.70 18.48
C GLY A 164 -1.76 9.22 18.32
N VAL A 165 -1.79 9.70 17.07
CA VAL A 165 -1.89 11.10 16.69
C VAL A 165 -3.15 11.31 15.87
N ASP A 166 -3.93 12.33 16.16
CA ASP A 166 -5.10 12.68 15.34
C ASP A 166 -4.62 13.46 14.12
N LEU A 167 -4.34 12.76 13.03
CA LEU A 167 -3.89 13.36 11.78
C LEU A 167 -5.04 14.07 11.06
N ASP A 168 -4.75 15.24 10.49
CA ASP A 168 -5.66 15.96 9.60
C ASP A 168 -4.93 16.41 8.32
N TYR A 169 -5.68 16.96 7.36
CA TYR A 169 -5.17 17.45 6.06
C TYR A 169 -4.62 18.88 6.15
N GLU A 170 -4.01 19.23 7.28
CA GLU A 170 -3.31 20.49 7.42
C GLU A 170 -1.81 20.32 7.12
N PRO A 171 -1.17 21.25 6.40
CA PRO A 171 0.24 21.13 6.01
C PRO A 171 1.20 20.95 7.19
N GLU A 172 0.81 21.41 8.37
CA GLU A 172 1.55 21.34 9.62
C GLU A 172 1.76 19.91 10.12
N TYR A 173 0.92 18.96 9.69
CA TYR A 173 1.09 17.54 10.01
C TYR A 173 2.15 16.83 9.16
N LEU A 174 2.51 17.36 7.99
CA LEU A 174 3.46 16.71 7.08
C LEU A 174 4.84 16.49 7.71
N PRO A 175 5.46 17.44 8.44
CA PRO A 175 6.72 17.18 9.12
C PRO A 175 6.63 16.03 10.12
N LEU A 176 5.52 15.93 10.87
CA LEU A 176 5.29 14.84 11.82
C LEU A 176 5.13 13.50 11.09
N VAL A 177 4.39 13.47 9.99
CA VAL A 177 4.24 12.24 9.17
C VAL A 177 5.59 11.79 8.60
N GLU A 178 6.44 12.72 8.14
CA GLU A 178 7.80 12.42 7.69
C GLU A 178 8.61 11.77 8.81
N GLU A 179 8.63 12.40 10.00
CA GLU A 179 9.38 11.89 11.16
C GLU A 179 8.93 10.49 11.56
N LEU A 180 7.62 10.29 11.67
CA LEU A 180 7.02 8.99 12.06
C LEU A 180 7.31 7.90 11.03
N LEU A 181 7.23 8.22 9.73
CA LEU A 181 7.57 7.27 8.68
C LEU A 181 9.06 6.91 8.68
N LEU A 182 9.94 7.89 8.82
CA LEU A 182 11.37 7.63 8.91
C LEU A 182 11.71 6.77 10.12
N ALA A 183 11.13 7.06 11.29
CA ALA A 183 11.32 6.23 12.48
C ALA A 183 10.83 4.79 12.29
N VAL A 184 9.72 4.60 11.57
CA VAL A 184 9.19 3.26 11.24
C VAL A 184 10.11 2.52 10.26
N LEU A 185 10.68 3.22 9.28
CA LEU A 185 11.53 2.64 8.24
C LEU A 185 12.96 2.38 8.74
N GLU A 186 13.48 3.17 9.69
CA GLU A 186 14.83 3.00 10.29
C GLU A 186 14.94 1.76 11.17
N VAL A 187 13.82 1.26 11.72
CA VAL A 187 13.82 0.06 12.58
C VAL A 187 14.14 -1.21 11.79
N ASP A 188 13.94 -1.21 10.48
CA ASP A 188 14.25 -2.36 9.63
C ASP A 188 15.65 -2.24 9.03
N GLU A 189 16.60 -3.01 9.55
CA GLU A 189 18.00 -3.12 9.06
C GLU A 189 18.09 -3.75 7.65
N GLY A 190 17.34 -3.23 6.69
CA GLY A 190 17.36 -3.71 5.31
C GLY A 190 16.74 -2.69 4.38
N THR A 191 16.86 -2.91 3.08
CA THR A 191 16.08 -2.10 2.13
C THR A 191 14.61 -2.38 2.38
N PRO A 192 13.84 -1.43 2.93
CA PRO A 192 12.46 -1.68 3.27
C PRO A 192 11.70 -2.08 2.01
N TYR A 193 10.95 -3.18 2.09
CA TYR A 193 9.98 -3.50 1.05
C TYR A 193 8.88 -2.44 1.11
N LEU A 194 8.81 -1.60 0.08
CA LEU A 194 7.75 -0.59 -0.01
C LEU A 194 6.54 -1.20 -0.71
N SER A 195 5.44 -1.33 -0.01
CA SER A 195 4.18 -1.74 -0.63
C SER A 195 3.61 -0.58 -1.46
N ASP A 196 3.04 -0.91 -2.62
CA ASP A 196 2.33 0.08 -3.44
C ASP A 196 1.18 0.73 -2.66
N GLY A 197 0.57 0.03 -1.71
CA GLY A 197 -0.46 0.56 -0.83
C GLY A 197 0.03 1.67 0.11
N LEU A 198 1.25 1.57 0.66
CA LEU A 198 1.84 2.65 1.45
C LEU A 198 2.13 3.88 0.58
N VAL A 199 2.70 3.65 -0.61
CA VAL A 199 2.99 4.73 -1.57
C VAL A 199 1.69 5.42 -1.99
N ALA A 200 0.66 4.65 -2.36
CA ALA A 200 -0.64 5.18 -2.74
C ALA A 200 -1.30 5.97 -1.60
N GLY A 201 -1.33 5.40 -0.40
CA GLY A 201 -1.93 6.04 0.78
C GLY A 201 -1.25 7.36 1.13
N LEU A 202 0.08 7.34 1.25
CA LEU A 202 0.87 8.54 1.56
C LEU A 202 0.75 9.61 0.47
N GLY A 203 0.84 9.19 -0.81
CA GLY A 203 0.72 10.11 -1.94
C GLY A 203 -0.66 10.76 -2.02
N CYS A 204 -1.72 9.98 -1.83
CA CYS A 204 -3.08 10.51 -1.79
C CYS A 204 -3.30 11.42 -0.57
N PHE A 205 -2.74 11.10 0.61
CA PHE A 205 -2.79 11.96 1.79
C PHE A 205 -2.08 13.31 1.55
N LEU A 206 -0.86 13.27 1.00
CA LEU A 206 -0.13 14.47 0.58
C LEU A 206 -0.95 15.30 -0.41
N GLY A 207 -1.52 14.62 -1.41
CA GLY A 207 -2.36 15.27 -2.43
C GLY A 207 -3.61 15.93 -1.84
N GLU A 208 -4.33 15.24 -0.95
CA GLU A 208 -5.50 15.83 -0.26
C GLU A 208 -5.11 17.03 0.62
N THR A 209 -3.97 16.94 1.30
CA THR A 209 -3.44 18.08 2.05
C THR A 209 -3.22 19.28 1.15
N ILE A 210 -2.59 19.13 0.00
CA ILE A 210 -2.39 20.24 -0.95
C ILE A 210 -3.74 20.70 -1.51
N ARG A 211 -4.57 19.77 -2.02
CA ARG A 211 -5.82 20.07 -2.71
C ARG A 211 -6.78 20.89 -1.87
N ARG A 212 -6.88 20.57 -0.58
CA ARG A 212 -7.81 21.26 0.35
C ARG A 212 -7.31 22.63 0.77
N ASN A 213 -6.01 22.84 0.73
CA ASN A 213 -5.38 24.09 1.17
C ASN A 213 -5.07 25.09 0.04
N VAL A 214 -5.49 24.80 -1.21
CA VAL A 214 -5.41 25.74 -2.33
C VAL A 214 -6.77 26.36 -2.66
N THR A 215 -6.77 27.57 -3.21
CA THR A 215 -8.00 28.28 -3.61
C THR A 215 -7.91 28.76 -5.08
N PRO A 216 -8.81 28.31 -5.97
CA PRO A 216 -9.80 27.25 -5.75
C PRO A 216 -9.16 25.87 -5.49
N PRO A 217 -9.89 24.93 -4.86
CA PRO A 217 -9.38 23.59 -4.63
C PRO A 217 -8.92 22.91 -5.93
N GLY A 218 -7.81 22.19 -5.87
CA GLY A 218 -7.33 21.38 -6.99
C GLY A 218 -8.29 20.24 -7.33
N VAL A 219 -8.12 19.67 -8.50
CA VAL A 219 -8.94 18.56 -9.01
C VAL A 219 -8.06 17.36 -9.26
N TRP A 220 -8.44 16.20 -8.73
CA TRP A 220 -7.80 14.94 -9.06
C TRP A 220 -8.06 14.57 -10.53
N ARG A 221 -7.00 14.14 -11.21
CA ARG A 221 -7.05 13.66 -12.58
C ARG A 221 -6.41 12.27 -12.65
N PRO A 222 -6.80 11.43 -13.64
CA PRO A 222 -6.08 10.19 -13.93
C PRO A 222 -4.59 10.45 -14.14
N PRO A 223 -3.72 9.44 -13.95
CA PRO A 223 -2.30 9.58 -14.19
C PRO A 223 -2.03 10.02 -15.64
N GLU A 224 -1.04 10.89 -15.81
CA GLU A 224 -0.49 11.21 -17.13
C GLU A 224 0.37 10.04 -17.62
N GLU A 225 0.76 10.05 -18.93
CA GLU A 225 1.52 8.97 -19.58
C GLU A 225 2.76 8.48 -18.80
N TRP A 226 3.29 9.30 -17.88
CA TRP A 226 4.51 9.05 -17.11
C TRP A 226 4.32 9.23 -15.59
N GLY A 227 3.10 9.38 -15.13
CA GLY A 227 2.78 9.49 -13.69
C GLY A 227 2.62 8.12 -13.05
N GLU A 228 3.07 7.99 -11.80
CA GLU A 228 2.92 6.75 -11.02
C GLU A 228 1.52 6.58 -10.41
N GLY A 229 0.69 7.62 -10.49
CA GLY A 229 -0.64 7.65 -9.92
C GLY A 229 -1.42 8.89 -10.33
N PRO A 230 -2.60 9.12 -9.74
CA PRO A 230 -3.41 10.28 -10.03
C PRO A 230 -2.67 11.57 -9.66
N VAL A 231 -2.85 12.58 -10.49
CA VAL A 231 -2.24 13.90 -10.35
C VAL A 231 -3.26 14.91 -9.86
N ILE A 232 -2.79 16.03 -9.31
CA ILE A 232 -3.63 17.16 -8.95
C ILE A 232 -3.40 18.27 -9.97
N GLU A 233 -4.46 18.62 -10.67
CA GLU A 233 -4.51 19.81 -11.51
C GLU A 233 -5.05 20.98 -10.69
N ALA A 234 -4.24 22.03 -10.57
CA ALA A 234 -4.67 23.29 -9.94
C ALA A 234 -4.11 24.47 -10.72
N ARG A 235 -4.98 25.31 -11.25
CA ARG A 235 -4.62 26.41 -12.17
C ARG A 235 -3.82 25.89 -13.38
N ASP A 236 -2.58 26.35 -13.55
CA ASP A 236 -1.68 25.99 -14.65
C ASP A 236 -0.62 24.94 -14.23
N PHE A 237 -0.81 24.31 -13.09
CA PHE A 237 0.15 23.34 -12.52
C PHE A 237 -0.47 21.96 -12.41
N VAL A 238 0.36 20.98 -12.69
CA VAL A 238 0.06 19.56 -12.43
C VAL A 238 1.07 19.05 -11.40
N LEU A 239 0.57 18.43 -10.35
CA LEU A 239 1.36 17.87 -9.26
C LEU A 239 1.21 16.36 -9.25
N ASP A 240 2.33 15.64 -9.07
CA ASP A 240 2.37 14.19 -8.86
C ASP A 240 2.69 13.88 -7.39
N PRO A 241 1.69 13.82 -6.50
CA PRO A 241 1.92 13.53 -5.10
C PRO A 241 2.27 12.06 -4.84
N VAL A 242 1.84 11.13 -5.71
CA VAL A 242 2.15 9.70 -5.56
C VAL A 242 3.61 9.42 -5.90
N GLY A 243 4.11 9.93 -7.02
CA GLY A 243 5.53 9.85 -7.36
C GLY A 243 6.40 10.56 -6.32
N LYS A 244 5.94 11.67 -5.75
CA LYS A 244 6.64 12.36 -4.66
C LYS A 244 6.70 11.54 -3.38
N ALA A 245 5.62 10.86 -3.01
CA ALA A 245 5.60 9.94 -1.87
C ALA A 245 6.57 8.78 -2.06
N ARG A 246 6.59 8.17 -3.25
CA ARG A 246 7.55 7.11 -3.60
C ARG A 246 9.00 7.61 -3.45
N ALA A 247 9.30 8.76 -4.04
CA ALA A 247 10.64 9.35 -3.94
C ALA A 247 11.07 9.61 -2.49
N PHE A 248 10.15 10.06 -1.62
CA PHE A 248 10.42 10.25 -0.20
C PHE A 248 10.74 8.91 0.49
N LEU A 249 9.90 7.90 0.27
CA LEU A 249 10.06 6.58 0.91
C LEU A 249 11.34 5.85 0.44
N GLU A 250 11.75 6.03 -0.82
CA GLU A 250 12.94 5.38 -1.38
C GLU A 250 14.24 6.15 -1.11
N LEU A 251 14.21 7.48 -1.15
CA LEU A 251 15.39 8.34 -1.12
C LEU A 251 15.55 9.10 0.21
N GLY A 252 14.55 9.00 1.10
CA GLY A 252 14.57 9.58 2.43
C GLY A 252 14.34 11.09 2.47
N PRO A 253 14.81 11.74 3.57
CA PRO A 253 14.42 13.12 3.92
C PRO A 253 14.84 14.18 2.90
N GLY A 254 15.79 13.87 2.02
CA GLY A 254 16.12 14.76 0.89
C GLY A 254 14.96 15.02 -0.07
N GLN A 255 13.91 14.18 0.02
CA GLN A 255 12.68 14.29 -0.77
C GLN A 255 11.48 14.80 0.06
N SER A 256 11.70 15.74 0.95
CA SER A 256 10.69 16.23 1.90
C SER A 256 9.32 16.49 1.26
N LEU A 257 8.28 15.93 1.89
CA LEU A 257 6.86 16.10 1.54
C LEU A 257 6.38 17.50 1.96
N SER A 258 6.83 17.94 3.13
CA SER A 258 6.51 19.26 3.68
C SER A 258 7.02 20.38 2.77
N PHE A 259 8.27 20.24 2.28
CA PHE A 259 8.83 21.19 1.32
C PHE A 259 8.04 21.21 0.01
N TYR A 260 7.68 20.03 -0.50
CA TYR A 260 6.90 19.90 -1.72
C TYR A 260 5.52 20.55 -1.58
N ALA A 261 4.81 20.26 -0.49
CA ALA A 261 3.51 20.88 -0.21
C ALA A 261 3.63 22.40 -0.04
N GLY A 262 4.61 22.87 0.75
CA GLY A 262 4.84 24.29 0.94
C GLY A 262 5.11 25.03 -0.37
N TYR A 263 5.94 24.46 -1.24
CA TYR A 263 6.18 25.00 -2.58
C TYR A 263 4.89 25.05 -3.42
N ALA A 264 4.13 23.96 -3.45
CA ALA A 264 2.86 23.91 -4.17
C ALA A 264 1.88 24.99 -3.67
N LEU A 265 1.69 25.07 -2.35
CA LEU A 265 0.80 26.04 -1.72
C LEU A 265 1.22 27.48 -2.02
N GLN A 266 2.52 27.78 -2.03
CA GLN A 266 3.03 29.09 -2.42
C GLN A 266 2.69 29.42 -3.88
N GLN A 267 2.93 28.51 -4.82
CA GLN A 267 2.60 28.71 -6.24
C GLN A 267 1.11 29.00 -6.46
N PHE A 268 0.25 28.36 -5.67
CA PHE A 268 -1.21 28.57 -5.75
C PHE A 268 -1.69 29.81 -4.98
N SER A 269 -0.93 30.31 -4.00
CA SER A 269 -1.26 31.51 -3.23
C SER A 269 -0.89 32.79 -3.95
N ASP A 270 0.14 32.74 -4.78
CA ASP A 270 0.55 33.91 -5.57
C ASP A 270 -0.56 34.30 -6.55
N LYS A 271 -1.42 35.23 -6.13
CA LYS A 271 -2.39 35.86 -7.01
C LYS A 271 -1.63 36.38 -8.23
N PRO A 272 -2.17 36.23 -9.45
CA PRO A 272 -1.68 37.00 -10.58
C PRO A 272 -2.04 38.46 -10.36
N GLU A 273 -1.31 39.18 -9.49
CA GLU A 273 -1.37 40.60 -9.48
C GLU A 273 -0.86 41.12 -10.82
N ASN A 274 -1.82 41.52 -11.65
CA ASN A 274 -1.66 42.53 -12.67
C ASN A 274 -0.59 42.27 -13.77
N ARG A 275 -0.72 41.22 -14.56
CA ARG A 275 -0.12 41.23 -15.89
C ARG A 275 -0.93 42.00 -16.95
N SER A 276 -1.99 42.71 -16.58
CA SER A 276 -2.85 43.45 -17.50
C SER A 276 -2.75 44.97 -17.29
N SER A 277 -1.58 45.57 -17.51
CA SER A 277 -1.53 46.97 -17.93
C SER A 277 -0.19 47.35 -18.54
N LYS A 278 0.19 46.68 -19.63
CA LYS A 278 1.02 47.41 -20.61
C LYS A 278 0.07 48.26 -21.47
N PRO A 279 0.13 49.59 -21.36
CA PRO A 279 -0.64 50.42 -22.26
C PRO A 279 -0.17 50.17 -23.70
N ARG A 280 -1.11 49.79 -24.57
CA ARG A 280 -0.87 49.83 -26.02
C ARG A 280 -0.40 51.25 -26.36
N ARG A 281 0.89 51.41 -26.66
CA ARG A 281 1.37 52.59 -27.33
C ARG A 281 0.65 52.65 -28.69
N SER A 282 -0.31 53.55 -28.79
CA SER A 282 -0.85 54.04 -30.08
C SER A 282 0.30 54.63 -30.85
N GLN A 283 0.68 53.96 -31.93
CA GLN A 283 1.47 54.60 -32.97
C GLN A 283 0.51 55.44 -33.79
N ALA A 284 0.65 56.78 -33.66
CA ALA A 284 0.17 57.74 -34.63
C ALA A 284 1.25 57.95 -35.72
#